data_c9a72cc88bf60b6855345dcac1a229bb
#
_entry.id   c9a72cc88bf60b6855345dcac1a229bb
#
_cell.length_a   1.000
_cell.length_b   1.000
_cell.length_c   1.000
_cell.angle_alpha   90.00
_cell.angle_beta   90.00
_cell.angle_gamma   90.00
#
_symmetry.space_group_name_H-M   'P 1'
#
loop_
_entity.id
_entity.type
_entity.pdbx_description
1 polymer ?
#
loop_
_entity_poly.entity_id
_entity_poly.type
_entity_poly.pdbx_seq_one_letter_code
_entity_poly.pdbx_strand_id
1 'polypeptide(L)'
;RLDTWLPIGGTGWYVVKDDFDMVIASKWPIVQSWPSLSRQFAALIDLPSTYATDLLFTAAHLNCCTADATRQNQCDEYVQFVQDAKSPGGQVTVPNGTPLVYAGDLNSVGFAQQLTTLRTGDIQNNATYGPDGPMDWDGTPFTHADCPQTDARMAYTWRSNSSAYPSGLLDHLFFSDAAATLAKSFTLRTDVMAPVALSVLGLQSGDADKPANLQQDAGTAGRANLRFLKSGRLRSQGSSCGLDPSGMFLVLGG
;
A
#
# COMPACT_ATOMS: atom_id res chain seq x y z
N ARG A 1 -5.00 -9.73 17.97
CA ARG A 1 -5.57 -10.60 16.93
C ARG A 1 -4.56 -10.95 15.83
N LEU A 2 -3.63 -10.04 15.45
CA LEU A 2 -2.59 -10.35 14.46
C LEU A 2 -1.73 -11.55 14.89
N ASP A 3 -1.32 -11.61 16.16
CA ASP A 3 -0.55 -12.74 16.70
C ASP A 3 -1.30 -14.07 16.63
N THR A 4 -2.64 -14.05 16.63
CA THR A 4 -3.47 -15.24 16.49
C THR A 4 -3.57 -15.70 15.04
N TRP A 5 -3.68 -14.74 14.10
CA TRP A 5 -3.87 -15.04 12.68
C TRP A 5 -2.56 -15.25 11.93
N LEU A 6 -1.54 -14.51 12.35
CA LEU A 6 -0.21 -14.49 11.72
C LEU A 6 0.86 -14.55 12.83
N PRO A 7 1.04 -15.69 13.47
CA PRO A 7 2.01 -15.82 14.55
C PRO A 7 3.44 -15.65 14.01
N ILE A 8 4.16 -14.66 14.52
CA ILE A 8 5.55 -14.38 14.15
C ILE A 8 6.55 -14.82 15.23
N GLY A 9 6.06 -15.21 16.39
CA GLY A 9 6.89 -15.49 17.58
C GLY A 9 7.54 -14.24 18.18
N GLY A 10 8.27 -14.41 19.28
CA GLY A 10 9.00 -13.31 19.91
C GLY A 10 8.12 -12.23 20.53
N THR A 11 8.39 -10.96 20.24
CA THR A 11 7.71 -9.80 20.85
C THR A 11 6.33 -9.51 20.28
N GLY A 12 5.90 -10.24 19.23
CA GLY A 12 4.64 -9.96 18.52
C GLY A 12 4.79 -8.84 17.48
N TRP A 13 3.64 -8.33 17.04
CA TRP A 13 3.57 -7.29 15.98
C TRP A 13 3.73 -5.88 16.55
N TYR A 14 4.55 -5.07 15.87
CA TYR A 14 4.53 -3.62 16.01
C TYR A 14 3.45 -3.07 15.11
N VAL A 15 2.55 -2.25 15.66
CA VAL A 15 1.37 -1.77 14.93
C VAL A 15 1.21 -0.28 15.14
N VAL A 16 1.05 0.44 14.05
CA VAL A 16 0.61 1.84 14.04
C VAL A 16 -0.61 1.99 13.16
N LYS A 17 -1.47 2.93 13.47
CA LYS A 17 -2.69 3.21 12.72
C LYS A 17 -2.90 4.71 12.65
N ASP A 18 -3.59 5.15 11.61
CA ASP A 18 -4.11 6.51 11.51
C ASP A 18 -5.52 6.63 12.13
N ASP A 19 -6.11 7.81 12.01
CA ASP A 19 -7.48 8.09 12.48
C ASP A 19 -8.56 7.67 11.47
N PHE A 20 -8.17 7.16 10.30
CA PHE A 20 -9.08 6.69 9.26
C PHE A 20 -9.21 5.17 9.28
N ASP A 21 -8.66 4.50 8.30
CA ASP A 21 -8.84 3.07 8.07
C ASP A 21 -7.54 2.35 7.69
N MET A 22 -6.39 3.02 7.84
CA MET A 22 -5.08 2.46 7.50
C MET A 22 -4.35 1.94 8.73
N VAL A 23 -3.71 0.80 8.57
CA VAL A 23 -2.89 0.15 9.59
C VAL A 23 -1.59 -0.33 8.95
N ILE A 24 -0.47 -0.02 9.59
CA ILE A 24 0.82 -0.62 9.26
C ILE A 24 1.19 -1.55 10.41
N ALA A 25 1.44 -2.81 10.08
CA ALA A 25 1.89 -3.81 11.03
C ALA A 25 3.21 -4.41 10.57
N SER A 26 4.19 -4.46 11.45
CA SER A 26 5.54 -4.96 11.17
C SER A 26 5.97 -5.94 12.27
N LYS A 27 6.75 -6.95 11.90
CA LYS A 27 7.47 -7.77 12.89
C LYS A 27 8.73 -7.09 13.44
N TRP A 28 9.18 -6.02 12.78
CA TRP A 28 10.30 -5.18 13.20
C TRP A 28 9.79 -3.88 13.81
N PRO A 29 10.57 -3.24 14.68
CA PRO A 29 10.16 -2.02 15.33
C PRO A 29 9.75 -0.93 14.34
N ILE A 30 8.70 -0.18 14.68
CA ILE A 30 8.34 1.05 13.98
C ILE A 30 8.90 2.19 14.84
N VAL A 31 9.92 2.89 14.31
CA VAL A 31 10.65 3.91 15.09
C VAL A 31 10.06 5.29 14.94
N GLN A 32 9.35 5.54 13.84
CA GLN A 32 8.65 6.80 13.60
C GLN A 32 7.47 6.61 12.67
N SER A 33 6.45 7.48 12.77
CA SER A 33 5.31 7.49 11.87
C SER A 33 4.81 8.90 11.61
N TRP A 34 4.24 9.12 10.43
CA TRP A 34 3.73 10.41 9.97
C TRP A 34 2.28 10.25 9.51
N PRO A 35 1.29 10.49 10.40
CA PRO A 35 -0.13 10.39 10.08
C PRO A 35 -0.72 11.66 9.47
N SER A 36 0.10 12.68 9.23
CA SER A 36 -0.35 14.01 8.79
C SER A 36 -0.65 14.12 7.30
N LEU A 37 -0.35 13.09 6.50
CA LEU A 37 -0.67 13.06 5.08
C LEU A 37 -2.16 12.78 4.85
N SER A 38 -2.74 13.42 3.85
CA SER A 38 -4.15 13.29 3.53
C SER A 38 -4.49 11.89 2.99
N ARG A 39 -5.13 11.06 3.83
CA ARG A 39 -5.46 9.66 3.54
C ARG A 39 -4.26 8.83 3.12
N GLN A 40 -3.13 9.14 3.69
CA GLN A 40 -1.85 8.45 3.52
C GLN A 40 -1.15 8.45 4.86
N PHE A 41 -0.43 7.38 5.15
CA PHE A 41 0.18 7.17 6.44
C PHE A 41 1.54 6.52 6.27
N ALA A 42 2.59 7.22 6.66
CA ALA A 42 3.97 6.74 6.52
C ALA A 42 4.54 6.24 7.84
N ALA A 43 5.40 5.23 7.79
CA ALA A 43 6.12 4.69 8.92
C ALA A 43 7.54 4.29 8.54
N LEU A 44 8.51 4.62 9.40
CA LEU A 44 9.89 4.15 9.32
C LEU A 44 10.02 2.87 10.17
N ILE A 45 10.43 1.80 9.53
CA ILE A 45 10.55 0.47 10.10
C ILE A 45 12.03 0.14 10.24
N ASP A 46 12.47 -0.09 11.48
CA ASP A 46 13.83 -0.49 11.84
C ASP A 46 14.08 -1.94 11.40
N LEU A 47 14.75 -2.10 10.28
CA LEU A 47 15.10 -3.40 9.75
C LEU A 47 16.33 -3.97 10.48
N PRO A 48 16.44 -5.31 10.61
CA PRO A 48 17.64 -5.93 11.17
C PRO A 48 18.92 -5.49 10.45
N SER A 49 20.03 -5.47 11.18
CA SER A 49 21.36 -5.04 10.69
C SER A 49 21.90 -5.85 9.49
N THR A 50 21.21 -6.90 9.08
CA THR A 50 21.49 -7.62 7.81
C THR A 50 21.04 -6.84 6.58
N TYR A 51 20.21 -5.80 6.76
CA TYR A 51 19.81 -4.84 5.73
C TYR A 51 20.67 -3.59 5.86
N ALA A 52 20.90 -2.90 4.75
CA ALA A 52 21.78 -1.72 4.73
C ALA A 52 21.15 -0.50 5.41
N THR A 53 19.84 -0.38 5.39
CA THR A 53 19.07 0.75 5.94
C THR A 53 17.72 0.27 6.46
N ASP A 54 16.99 1.16 7.12
CA ASP A 54 15.58 0.99 7.47
C ASP A 54 14.69 1.04 6.23
N LEU A 55 13.39 0.84 6.41
CA LEU A 55 12.37 0.90 5.37
C LEU A 55 11.39 2.03 5.67
N LEU A 56 11.23 2.98 4.74
CA LEU A 56 10.11 3.92 4.76
C LEU A 56 8.93 3.32 3.98
N PHE A 57 7.89 2.98 4.70
CA PHE A 57 6.66 2.43 4.12
C PHE A 57 5.51 3.42 4.26
N THR A 58 4.78 3.63 3.17
CA THR A 58 3.56 4.45 3.16
C THR A 58 2.36 3.62 2.73
N ALA A 59 1.36 3.56 3.59
CA ALA A 59 0.04 3.05 3.27
C ALA A 59 -0.84 4.17 2.73
N ALA A 60 -1.69 3.88 1.74
CA ALA A 60 -2.59 4.85 1.15
C ALA A 60 -3.99 4.26 0.95
N HIS A 61 -5.01 5.08 1.21
CA HIS A 61 -6.38 4.83 0.80
C HIS A 61 -6.98 6.15 0.32
N LEU A 62 -6.72 6.48 -0.94
CA LEU A 62 -7.08 7.77 -1.52
C LEU A 62 -8.59 7.94 -1.68
N ASN A 63 -9.05 9.16 -1.89
CA ASN A 63 -10.46 9.46 -2.05
C ASN A 63 -11.07 8.71 -3.24
N CYS A 64 -12.23 8.10 -3.04
CA CYS A 64 -12.91 7.31 -4.06
C CYS A 64 -13.68 8.16 -5.09
N CYS A 65 -14.25 7.47 -6.03
CA CYS A 65 -15.34 7.94 -6.89
C CYS A 65 -14.93 9.09 -7.81
N THR A 66 -15.68 10.19 -7.84
CA THR A 66 -15.43 11.36 -8.70
C THR A 66 -14.45 12.39 -8.11
N ALA A 67 -13.72 12.02 -7.06
CA ALA A 67 -12.83 12.95 -6.36
C ALA A 67 -11.44 13.09 -7.01
N ASP A 68 -11.38 13.20 -8.34
CA ASP A 68 -10.12 13.21 -9.10
C ASP A 68 -9.15 14.32 -8.69
N ALA A 69 -9.65 15.55 -8.52
CA ALA A 69 -8.81 16.67 -8.08
C ALA A 69 -8.27 16.47 -6.65
N THR A 70 -9.06 15.86 -5.77
CA THR A 70 -8.61 15.54 -4.41
C THR A 70 -7.54 14.47 -4.44
N ARG A 71 -7.72 13.39 -5.20
CA ARG A 71 -6.69 12.36 -5.38
C ARG A 71 -5.40 12.92 -5.99
N GLN A 72 -5.52 13.85 -6.96
CA GLN A 72 -4.34 14.50 -7.52
C GLN A 72 -3.58 15.28 -6.45
N ASN A 73 -4.25 16.08 -5.63
CA ASN A 73 -3.62 16.79 -4.53
C ASN A 73 -2.98 15.83 -3.50
N GLN A 74 -3.60 14.69 -3.24
CA GLN A 74 -3.03 13.65 -2.37
C GLN A 74 -1.75 13.04 -2.97
N CYS A 75 -1.71 12.84 -4.28
CA CYS A 75 -0.49 12.38 -4.96
C CYS A 75 0.62 13.45 -4.93
N ASP A 76 0.27 14.70 -5.18
CA ASP A 76 1.20 15.83 -5.13
C ASP A 76 1.80 15.99 -3.71
N GLU A 77 0.97 15.88 -2.68
CA GLU A 77 1.39 15.89 -1.27
C GLU A 77 2.39 14.76 -0.96
N TYR A 78 2.15 13.56 -1.49
CA TYR A 78 3.09 12.46 -1.30
C TYR A 78 4.43 12.69 -1.99
N VAL A 79 4.43 13.27 -3.19
CA VAL A 79 5.68 13.64 -3.87
C VAL A 79 6.46 14.65 -3.04
N GLN A 80 5.80 15.69 -2.52
CA GLN A 80 6.43 16.66 -1.60
C GLN A 80 7.03 15.96 -0.37
N PHE A 81 6.29 15.04 0.25
CA PHE A 81 6.76 14.26 1.39
C PHE A 81 8.01 13.44 1.06
N VAL A 82 8.05 12.76 -0.09
CA VAL A 82 9.23 11.98 -0.52
C VAL A 82 10.42 12.89 -0.77
N GLN A 83 10.22 14.05 -1.37
CA GLN A 83 11.31 15.01 -1.61
C GLN A 83 11.87 15.57 -0.32
N ASP A 84 11.00 15.87 0.66
CA ASP A 84 11.43 16.28 1.99
C ASP A 84 12.19 15.15 2.69
N ALA A 85 11.70 13.91 2.63
CA ALA A 85 12.35 12.73 3.22
C ALA A 85 13.75 12.46 2.64
N LYS A 86 13.96 12.77 1.37
CA LYS A 86 15.26 12.64 0.66
C LYS A 86 16.19 13.84 0.89
N SER A 87 15.70 14.93 1.43
CA SER A 87 16.44 16.17 1.60
C SER A 87 17.05 16.28 3.00
N PRO A 88 18.37 16.51 3.15
CA PRO A 88 18.96 16.70 4.48
C PRO A 88 18.38 17.92 5.19
N GLY A 89 17.93 17.70 6.45
CA GLY A 89 17.39 18.78 7.29
C GLY A 89 15.92 19.15 7.03
N GLY A 90 15.20 18.35 6.25
CA GLY A 90 13.75 18.43 6.12
C GLY A 90 13.00 18.05 7.42
N GLN A 91 11.68 18.21 7.42
CA GLN A 91 10.83 17.77 8.54
C GLN A 91 10.84 16.24 8.68
N VAL A 92 10.99 15.57 7.55
CA VAL A 92 11.22 14.13 7.45
C VAL A 92 12.58 13.95 6.79
N THR A 93 13.47 13.20 7.40
CA THR A 93 14.76 12.89 6.79
C THR A 93 15.10 11.43 7.03
N VAL A 94 15.36 10.69 5.96
CA VAL A 94 15.84 9.32 6.02
C VAL A 94 17.21 9.19 5.37
N PRO A 95 18.05 8.23 5.79
CA PRO A 95 19.34 8.01 5.16
C PRO A 95 19.24 7.80 3.65
N ASN A 96 20.25 8.28 2.90
CA ASN A 96 20.30 8.03 1.46
C ASN A 96 20.30 6.52 1.16
N GLY A 97 19.49 6.10 0.19
CA GLY A 97 19.32 4.69 -0.15
C GLY A 97 18.36 3.92 0.77
N THR A 98 17.62 4.60 1.66
CA THR A 98 16.50 3.98 2.36
C THR A 98 15.45 3.51 1.35
N PRO A 99 15.06 2.23 1.33
CA PRO A 99 13.95 1.77 0.50
C PRO A 99 12.67 2.55 0.80
N LEU A 100 12.06 3.10 -0.23
CA LEU A 100 10.80 3.82 -0.18
C LEU A 100 9.73 2.93 -0.82
N VAL A 101 8.67 2.63 -0.10
CA VAL A 101 7.56 1.79 -0.58
C VAL A 101 6.26 2.52 -0.34
N TYR A 102 5.45 2.63 -1.37
CA TYR A 102 4.10 3.21 -1.32
C TYR A 102 3.10 2.19 -1.84
N ALA A 103 2.10 1.88 -1.05
CA ALA A 103 1.10 0.90 -1.46
C ALA A 103 -0.29 1.22 -0.87
N GLY A 104 -1.33 0.90 -1.64
CA GLY A 104 -2.68 1.11 -1.17
C GLY A 104 -3.74 1.04 -2.22
N ASP A 105 -4.99 1.19 -1.76
CA ASP A 105 -6.13 1.47 -2.60
C ASP A 105 -6.06 2.95 -3.03
N LEU A 106 -5.61 3.19 -4.24
CA LEU A 106 -5.49 4.54 -4.78
C LEU A 106 -6.78 5.03 -5.42
N ASN A 107 -7.81 4.18 -5.46
CA ASN A 107 -9.07 4.50 -6.11
C ASN A 107 -8.88 5.13 -7.51
N SER A 108 -7.87 4.64 -8.25
CA SER A 108 -7.37 5.19 -9.52
C SER A 108 -8.36 4.91 -10.65
N VAL A 109 -9.48 5.64 -10.66
CA VAL A 109 -10.50 5.54 -11.69
C VAL A 109 -10.42 6.75 -12.64
N GLY A 110 -10.29 6.50 -13.93
CA GLY A 110 -10.46 7.49 -14.98
C GLY A 110 -9.20 8.22 -15.44
N PHE A 111 -8.34 8.71 -14.54
CA PHE A 111 -7.20 9.55 -14.91
C PHE A 111 -5.86 8.88 -14.59
N ALA A 112 -5.00 8.78 -15.61
CA ALA A 112 -3.65 8.23 -15.46
C ALA A 112 -2.67 9.20 -14.76
N GLN A 113 -3.00 10.50 -14.67
CA GLN A 113 -2.10 11.52 -14.14
C GLN A 113 -1.68 11.26 -12.71
N GLN A 114 -2.59 10.82 -11.85
CA GLN A 114 -2.29 10.49 -10.46
C GLN A 114 -1.19 9.42 -10.32
N LEU A 115 -1.28 8.36 -11.13
CA LEU A 115 -0.26 7.31 -11.17
C LEU A 115 1.05 7.81 -11.79
N THR A 116 0.98 8.72 -12.77
CA THR A 116 2.15 9.39 -13.34
C THR A 116 2.85 10.21 -12.27
N THR A 117 2.12 11.04 -11.53
CA THR A 117 2.64 11.85 -10.42
C THR A 117 3.36 10.98 -9.38
N LEU A 118 2.70 9.93 -8.89
CA LEU A 118 3.30 9.01 -7.90
C LEU A 118 4.54 8.29 -8.42
N ARG A 119 4.60 8.01 -9.71
CA ARG A 119 5.74 7.32 -10.31
C ARG A 119 6.89 8.24 -10.60
N THR A 120 6.62 9.41 -11.18
CA THR A 120 7.66 10.29 -11.76
C THR A 120 8.00 11.50 -10.90
N GLY A 121 7.11 11.88 -9.98
CA GLY A 121 7.24 13.11 -9.21
C GLY A 121 6.79 14.37 -9.96
N ASP A 122 5.96 14.21 -10.99
CA ASP A 122 5.33 15.30 -11.77
C ASP A 122 4.16 15.90 -10.98
N ILE A 123 4.44 16.92 -10.17
CA ILE A 123 3.46 17.64 -9.36
C ILE A 123 2.57 18.50 -10.24
N GLN A 124 1.26 18.40 -10.09
CA GLN A 124 0.32 19.19 -10.86
C GLN A 124 0.02 20.55 -10.20
N ASN A 125 0.08 20.62 -8.88
CA ASN A 125 -0.12 21.86 -8.13
C ASN A 125 1.19 22.34 -7.50
N ASN A 126 2.13 22.73 -8.34
CA ASN A 126 3.45 23.22 -7.92
C ASN A 126 3.38 24.45 -6.99
N ALA A 127 2.33 25.25 -7.08
CA ALA A 127 2.16 26.42 -6.21
C ALA A 127 1.94 26.03 -4.75
N THR A 128 1.36 24.86 -4.48
CA THR A 128 1.08 24.34 -3.14
C THR A 128 2.13 23.37 -2.66
N TYR A 129 2.55 22.44 -3.52
CA TYR A 129 3.37 21.28 -3.13
C TYR A 129 4.84 21.38 -3.58
N GLY A 130 5.22 22.48 -4.22
CA GLY A 130 6.59 22.72 -4.68
C GLY A 130 6.87 22.18 -6.07
N PRO A 131 8.15 22.19 -6.49
CA PRO A 131 8.54 21.77 -7.84
C PRO A 131 8.50 20.24 -8.00
N ASP A 132 8.45 19.81 -9.25
CA ASP A 132 8.68 18.42 -9.62
C ASP A 132 10.05 17.93 -9.16
N GLY A 133 10.12 16.63 -8.88
CA GLY A 133 11.39 16.00 -8.54
C GLY A 133 11.32 14.48 -8.55
N PRO A 134 12.41 13.81 -8.88
CA PRO A 134 12.43 12.37 -9.07
C PRO A 134 12.07 11.63 -7.78
N MET A 135 11.31 10.57 -7.92
CA MET A 135 10.83 9.77 -6.79
C MET A 135 11.93 8.85 -6.24
N ASP A 136 12.75 8.26 -7.10
CA ASP A 136 13.81 7.37 -6.66
C ASP A 136 15.13 8.11 -6.30
N TRP A 137 16.02 7.42 -5.62
CA TRP A 137 17.31 7.93 -5.16
C TRP A 137 18.29 8.23 -6.30
N ASP A 138 18.24 7.47 -7.38
CA ASP A 138 19.12 7.62 -8.54
C ASP A 138 18.58 8.61 -9.58
N GLY A 139 17.49 9.28 -9.29
CA GLY A 139 16.86 10.25 -10.18
C GLY A 139 15.90 9.65 -11.18
N THR A 140 15.62 8.35 -11.09
CA THR A 140 14.63 7.68 -11.94
C THR A 140 13.23 7.72 -11.32
N PRO A 141 12.17 7.36 -12.09
CA PRO A 141 10.84 7.12 -11.56
C PRO A 141 10.81 5.93 -10.60
N PHE A 142 9.86 5.92 -9.65
CA PHE A 142 9.54 4.69 -8.93
C PHE A 142 9.14 3.55 -9.88
N THR A 143 9.57 2.34 -9.55
CA THR A 143 9.05 1.15 -10.21
C THR A 143 7.64 0.86 -9.70
N HIS A 144 6.70 0.69 -10.64
CA HIS A 144 5.35 0.23 -10.36
C HIS A 144 5.35 -1.30 -10.45
N ALA A 145 5.02 -1.98 -9.36
CA ALA A 145 4.99 -3.44 -9.32
C ALA A 145 3.81 -3.98 -10.12
N ASP A 146 4.07 -4.89 -11.04
CA ASP A 146 3.02 -5.66 -11.69
C ASP A 146 2.61 -6.83 -10.77
N CYS A 147 1.34 -6.85 -10.35
CA CYS A 147 0.79 -7.81 -9.40
C CYS A 147 -0.33 -8.65 -10.06
N PRO A 148 0.02 -9.60 -10.94
CA PRO A 148 -0.98 -10.45 -11.58
C PRO A 148 -1.69 -11.33 -10.56
N GLN A 149 -2.94 -11.68 -10.86
CA GLN A 149 -3.72 -12.60 -10.02
C GLN A 149 -3.11 -14.00 -10.04
N THR A 150 -3.21 -14.71 -8.91
CA THR A 150 -2.60 -16.05 -8.76
C THR A 150 -3.24 -17.12 -9.63
N ASP A 151 -4.46 -16.91 -10.10
CA ASP A 151 -5.25 -17.87 -10.90
C ASP A 151 -5.43 -17.46 -12.37
N ALA A 152 -5.12 -16.20 -12.71
CA ALA A 152 -5.35 -15.66 -14.05
C ALA A 152 -4.28 -14.62 -14.43
N ARG A 153 -4.15 -14.35 -15.73
CA ARG A 153 -3.28 -13.29 -16.26
C ARG A 153 -3.94 -11.91 -16.20
N MET A 154 -4.66 -11.64 -15.13
CA MET A 154 -5.35 -10.38 -14.90
C MET A 154 -4.70 -9.64 -13.74
N ALA A 155 -4.84 -8.33 -13.71
CA ALA A 155 -4.27 -7.47 -12.67
C ALA A 155 -5.32 -6.61 -11.97
N TYR A 156 -6.63 -6.78 -12.22
CA TYR A 156 -7.62 -6.01 -11.50
C TYR A 156 -7.65 -6.41 -10.01
N THR A 157 -7.81 -5.43 -9.15
CA THR A 157 -7.93 -5.62 -7.70
C THR A 157 -9.34 -5.33 -7.19
N TRP A 158 -10.16 -4.71 -8.03
CA TRP A 158 -11.57 -4.46 -7.77
C TRP A 158 -12.46 -4.98 -8.90
N ARG A 159 -13.56 -5.60 -8.50
CA ARG A 159 -14.64 -6.01 -9.40
C ARG A 159 -15.97 -6.07 -8.66
N SER A 160 -17.04 -5.59 -9.28
CA SER A 160 -18.40 -5.83 -8.82
C SER A 160 -19.26 -6.28 -9.99
N ASN A 161 -19.86 -7.46 -9.89
CA ASN A 161 -20.73 -8.00 -10.94
C ASN A 161 -22.08 -7.27 -11.04
N SER A 162 -22.44 -6.49 -10.02
CA SER A 162 -23.66 -5.66 -9.99
C SER A 162 -23.41 -4.19 -10.33
N SER A 163 -22.17 -3.80 -10.53
CA SER A 163 -21.77 -2.43 -10.87
C SER A 163 -21.85 -2.19 -12.38
N ALA A 164 -22.19 -0.96 -12.75
CA ALA A 164 -22.03 -0.48 -14.12
C ALA A 164 -20.56 -0.22 -14.50
N TYR A 165 -19.65 -0.17 -13.52
CA TYR A 165 -18.23 0.07 -13.75
C TYR A 165 -17.50 -1.23 -14.07
N PRO A 166 -16.53 -1.22 -15.01
CA PRO A 166 -15.69 -2.37 -15.29
C PRO A 166 -14.78 -2.70 -14.10
N SER A 167 -14.22 -3.93 -14.11
CA SER A 167 -13.15 -4.29 -13.18
C SER A 167 -11.96 -3.35 -13.33
N GLY A 168 -11.36 -2.94 -12.21
CA GLY A 168 -10.28 -1.96 -12.18
C GLY A 168 -9.11 -2.40 -11.30
N LEU A 169 -7.92 -1.93 -11.67
CA LEU A 169 -6.75 -1.98 -10.82
C LEU A 169 -6.78 -0.72 -9.93
N LEU A 170 -7.20 -0.86 -8.68
CA LEU A 170 -7.30 0.23 -7.72
C LEU A 170 -6.18 0.20 -6.69
N ASP A 171 -5.70 -0.99 -6.35
CA ASP A 171 -4.59 -1.18 -5.42
C ASP A 171 -3.27 -1.22 -6.19
N HIS A 172 -2.35 -0.37 -5.80
CA HIS A 172 -1.05 -0.22 -6.46
C HIS A 172 0.09 -0.34 -5.46
N LEU A 173 1.26 -0.72 -5.96
CA LEU A 173 2.51 -0.74 -5.23
C LEU A 173 3.60 -0.07 -6.06
N PHE A 174 4.22 0.96 -5.48
CA PHE A 174 5.38 1.66 -6.03
C PHE A 174 6.56 1.52 -5.07
N PHE A 175 7.77 1.46 -5.59
CA PHE A 175 8.96 1.39 -4.77
C PHE A 175 10.19 1.98 -5.46
N SER A 176 11.18 2.38 -4.65
CA SER A 176 12.51 2.81 -5.11
C SER A 176 13.35 1.60 -5.49
N ASP A 177 13.56 1.37 -6.78
CA ASP A 177 14.33 0.21 -7.25
C ASP A 177 15.85 0.41 -7.15
N ALA A 178 16.32 1.64 -7.00
CA ALA A 178 17.70 1.94 -6.61
C ALA A 178 18.07 1.39 -5.22
N ALA A 179 17.08 1.24 -4.32
CA ALA A 179 17.28 0.79 -2.94
C ALA A 179 16.67 -0.58 -2.63
N ALA A 180 15.74 -1.07 -3.44
CA ALA A 180 15.05 -2.34 -3.23
C ALA A 180 14.92 -3.14 -4.52
N THR A 181 14.87 -4.45 -4.42
CA THR A 181 14.63 -5.34 -5.57
C THR A 181 13.34 -6.10 -5.35
N LEU A 182 12.43 -6.04 -6.32
CA LEU A 182 11.21 -6.82 -6.31
C LEU A 182 11.54 -8.29 -6.59
N ALA A 183 11.39 -9.14 -5.58
CA ALA A 183 11.60 -10.57 -5.72
C ALA A 183 10.36 -11.26 -6.30
N LYS A 184 9.15 -10.86 -5.87
CA LYS A 184 7.88 -11.45 -6.31
C LYS A 184 6.71 -10.55 -5.95
N SER A 185 5.73 -10.44 -6.87
CA SER A 185 4.47 -9.74 -6.65
C SER A 185 3.30 -10.51 -7.25
N PHE A 186 2.17 -10.50 -6.59
CA PHE A 186 0.94 -11.11 -7.08
C PHE A 186 -0.28 -10.61 -6.27
N THR A 187 -1.44 -10.73 -6.86
CA THR A 187 -2.74 -10.56 -6.19
C THR A 187 -3.31 -11.94 -5.86
N LEU A 188 -3.53 -12.21 -4.57
CA LEU A 188 -4.03 -13.50 -4.09
C LEU A 188 -5.55 -13.60 -4.24
N ARG A 189 -6.00 -14.61 -4.98
CA ARG A 189 -7.43 -14.92 -5.18
C ARG A 189 -7.89 -16.00 -4.19
N THR A 190 -8.37 -15.59 -3.00
CA THR A 190 -8.85 -16.56 -1.99
C THR A 190 -10.22 -17.16 -2.33
N ASP A 191 -11.00 -16.48 -3.15
CA ASP A 191 -12.32 -16.93 -3.62
C ASP A 191 -12.27 -18.18 -4.51
N VAL A 192 -11.15 -18.39 -5.20
CA VAL A 192 -10.93 -19.55 -6.10
C VAL A 192 -9.95 -20.59 -5.53
N MET A 193 -9.41 -20.36 -4.34
CA MET A 193 -8.50 -21.30 -3.70
C MET A 193 -9.23 -22.54 -3.17
N ALA A 194 -8.57 -23.69 -3.28
CA ALA A 194 -9.08 -24.92 -2.68
C ALA A 194 -9.17 -24.78 -1.13
N PRO A 195 -10.23 -25.31 -0.50
CA PRO A 195 -10.41 -25.21 0.96
C PRO A 195 -9.22 -25.71 1.78
N VAL A 196 -8.54 -26.75 1.32
CA VAL A 196 -7.33 -27.28 1.97
C VAL A 196 -6.18 -26.27 1.92
N ALA A 197 -6.00 -25.56 0.82
CA ALA A 197 -4.95 -24.53 0.69
C ALA A 197 -5.26 -23.32 1.58
N LEU A 198 -6.53 -22.89 1.63
CA LEU A 198 -6.97 -21.83 2.54
C LEU A 198 -6.70 -22.22 4.00
N SER A 199 -7.07 -23.44 4.39
CA SER A 199 -6.86 -23.93 5.76
C SER A 199 -5.38 -23.97 6.14
N VAL A 200 -4.51 -24.45 5.25
CA VAL A 200 -3.04 -24.50 5.49
C VAL A 200 -2.44 -23.10 5.65
N LEU A 201 -3.00 -22.10 4.95
CA LEU A 201 -2.54 -20.70 5.00
C LEU A 201 -3.23 -19.88 6.10
N GLY A 202 -4.19 -20.48 6.84
CA GLY A 202 -4.98 -19.76 7.84
C GLY A 202 -5.95 -18.75 7.22
N LEU A 203 -6.30 -18.93 5.96
CA LEU A 203 -7.19 -18.06 5.19
C LEU A 203 -8.58 -18.68 5.08
N GLN A 204 -9.58 -17.85 4.77
CA GLN A 204 -10.94 -18.26 4.44
C GLN A 204 -11.30 -17.81 3.03
N SER A 205 -12.19 -18.57 2.38
CA SER A 205 -12.77 -18.11 1.12
C SER A 205 -13.51 -16.80 1.35
N GLY A 206 -13.13 -15.75 0.60
CA GLY A 206 -13.67 -14.41 0.77
C GLY A 206 -12.97 -13.55 1.84
N ASP A 207 -11.81 -13.95 2.39
CA ASP A 207 -10.94 -13.02 3.12
C ASP A 207 -10.50 -11.86 2.20
N ALA A 208 -10.54 -12.11 0.93
CA ALA A 208 -10.32 -11.14 -0.12
C ALA A 208 -11.61 -10.75 -0.85
N ASP A 209 -12.77 -11.35 -0.52
CA ASP A 209 -13.97 -11.16 -1.32
C ASP A 209 -15.29 -11.35 -0.59
N LYS A 210 -16.29 -10.56 -0.99
CA LYS A 210 -17.70 -10.91 -0.84
C LYS A 210 -18.32 -11.06 -2.23
N PRO A 211 -19.32 -11.93 -2.41
CA PRO A 211 -19.91 -12.22 -3.71
C PRO A 211 -20.45 -11.03 -4.50
N ALA A 212 -20.52 -9.86 -3.90
CA ALA A 212 -20.96 -8.62 -4.54
C ALA A 212 -19.80 -7.65 -4.87
N ASN A 213 -18.62 -7.79 -4.24
CA ASN A 213 -17.48 -6.88 -4.42
C ASN A 213 -16.19 -7.68 -4.31
N LEU A 214 -15.64 -8.09 -5.44
CA LEU A 214 -14.34 -8.76 -5.51
C LEU A 214 -13.24 -7.73 -5.27
N GLN A 215 -12.78 -7.62 -4.04
CA GLN A 215 -11.53 -6.97 -3.71
C GLN A 215 -10.49 -8.05 -3.40
N GLN A 216 -9.31 -7.91 -3.93
CA GLN A 216 -8.27 -8.91 -3.83
C GLN A 216 -7.07 -8.41 -3.05
N ASP A 217 -6.45 -9.32 -2.33
CA ASP A 217 -5.24 -9.06 -1.59
C ASP A 217 -4.02 -9.05 -2.52
N ALA A 218 -3.25 -7.97 -2.49
CA ALA A 218 -2.01 -7.88 -3.22
C ALA A 218 -0.87 -8.55 -2.42
N GLY A 219 -0.17 -9.41 -3.07
CA GLY A 219 0.93 -10.13 -2.45
C GLY A 219 2.28 -9.49 -2.66
N THR A 220 3.23 -10.03 -2.28
CA THR A 220 4.59 -9.92 -1.84
C THR A 220 5.56 -9.17 -2.74
N ALA A 221 6.31 -8.23 -2.20
CA ALA A 221 7.43 -7.59 -2.86
C ALA A 221 8.71 -7.63 -2.02
N GLY A 222 9.84 -7.95 -2.66
CA GLY A 222 11.17 -7.67 -2.18
C GLY A 222 11.92 -8.76 -1.42
N ARG A 223 13.23 -8.59 -1.22
CA ARG A 223 14.13 -9.47 -0.43
C ARG A 223 13.79 -9.51 1.06
N ALA A 224 13.06 -8.56 1.57
CA ALA A 224 12.24 -8.73 2.76
C ALA A 224 10.91 -9.32 2.27
N ASN A 225 10.44 -10.41 2.86
CA ASN A 225 9.15 -11.00 2.53
C ASN A 225 8.04 -10.02 2.90
N LEU A 226 7.75 -9.09 2.00
CA LEU A 226 6.64 -8.17 2.07
C LEU A 226 5.38 -8.95 1.68
N ARG A 227 4.49 -9.19 2.62
CA ARG A 227 3.18 -9.80 2.36
C ARG A 227 2.12 -8.75 2.57
N PHE A 228 1.35 -8.47 1.55
CA PHE A 228 0.16 -7.64 1.63
C PHE A 228 -1.05 -8.54 1.82
N LEU A 229 -1.73 -8.39 2.95
CA LEU A 229 -3.00 -9.04 3.20
C LEU A 229 -4.06 -7.95 3.30
N LYS A 230 -5.03 -7.96 2.42
CA LYS A 230 -6.25 -7.19 2.57
C LYS A 230 -7.22 -8.04 3.39
N SER A 231 -7.49 -7.65 4.64
CA SER A 231 -8.48 -8.35 5.44
C SER A 231 -9.88 -7.80 5.15
N GLY A 232 -10.82 -8.70 4.85
CA GLY A 232 -12.22 -8.38 4.82
C GLY A 232 -12.75 -8.03 6.22
N ARG A 233 -13.49 -6.94 6.31
CA ARG A 233 -14.36 -6.45 7.38
C ARG A 233 -13.96 -6.64 8.84
N LEU A 234 -13.59 -5.57 9.48
CA LEU A 234 -14.04 -5.26 10.84
C LEU A 234 -15.43 -4.60 10.73
N ARG A 235 -16.48 -5.27 11.16
CA ARG A 235 -17.82 -4.67 11.27
C ARG A 235 -17.78 -3.61 12.38
N SER A 236 -17.96 -2.34 12.03
CA SER A 236 -18.55 -1.36 12.93
C SER A 236 -20.00 -1.15 12.52
N GLN A 237 -20.92 -1.30 13.47
CA GLN A 237 -22.32 -0.97 13.26
C GLN A 237 -22.45 0.56 13.23
N GLY A 238 -23.05 1.08 12.17
CA GLY A 238 -23.70 2.38 12.13
C GLY A 238 -22.92 3.49 11.46
N SER A 239 -23.12 3.66 10.17
CA SER A 239 -23.50 4.91 9.53
C SER A 239 -23.75 4.72 8.04
N SER A 240 -24.82 5.33 7.59
CA SER A 240 -25.35 5.30 6.23
C SER A 240 -24.55 6.19 5.30
N CYS A 241 -23.51 5.65 4.73
CA CYS A 241 -22.93 6.06 3.46
C CYS A 241 -22.07 4.87 3.02
N GLY A 242 -22.35 4.30 1.85
CA GLY A 242 -21.82 2.99 1.43
C GLY A 242 -20.32 2.97 1.14
N LEU A 243 -19.52 3.23 2.15
CA LEU A 243 -18.07 3.09 2.12
C LEU A 243 -17.72 1.77 2.79
N ASP A 244 -17.12 0.87 2.04
CA ASP A 244 -16.54 -0.37 2.56
C ASP A 244 -15.25 -0.02 3.34
N PRO A 245 -15.15 -0.29 4.65
CA PRO A 245 -13.92 -0.08 5.40
C PRO A 245 -12.95 -1.23 5.13
N SER A 246 -12.36 -1.23 3.95
CA SER A 246 -11.31 -2.18 3.59
C SER A 246 -9.96 -1.62 4.03
N GLY A 247 -9.61 -1.85 5.29
CA GLY A 247 -8.27 -1.52 5.79
C GLY A 247 -7.20 -2.34 5.07
N MET A 248 -6.14 -1.68 4.61
CA MET A 248 -4.97 -2.35 4.08
C MET A 248 -4.03 -2.73 5.21
N PHE A 249 -3.58 -3.98 5.23
CA PHE A 249 -2.55 -4.46 6.14
C PHE A 249 -1.28 -4.75 5.36
N LEU A 250 -0.18 -4.13 5.75
CA LEU A 250 1.15 -4.57 5.35
C LEU A 250 1.71 -5.50 6.41
N VAL A 251 2.05 -6.70 6.00
CA VAL A 251 2.75 -7.67 6.85
C VAL A 251 4.16 -7.85 6.31
N LEU A 252 5.15 -7.39 7.07
CA LEU A 252 6.56 -7.61 6.79
C LEU A 252 7.03 -8.86 7.52
N GLY A 253 7.41 -9.90 6.79
CA GLY A 253 7.92 -11.15 7.34
C GLY A 253 9.03 -11.75 6.49
N GLY A 254 10.13 -12.21 7.09
CA GLY A 254 11.21 -12.98 6.48
C GLY A 254 11.16 -14.41 6.95
#